data_db92d9c39a5bdc9347cd26b93b052422
#
_entry.id   db92d9c39a5bdc9347cd26b93b052422
#
_cell.length_a   1.000
_cell.length_b   1.000
_cell.length_c   1.000
_cell.angle_alpha   90.00
_cell.angle_beta   90.00
_cell.angle_gamma   90.00
#
_symmetry.space_group_name_H-M   'P 1'
#
loop_
_entity.id
_entity.type
_entity.pdbx_description
1 polymer ?
#
loop_
_entity_poly.entity_id
_entity_poly.type
_entity_poly.pdbx_seq_one_letter_code
_entity_poly.pdbx_strand_id
1 'polypeptide(L)'
;MLAYAMNGADLPMLNGFPVRLVVPGYYGTYWVKHLADIKVLDTEFDGFWMQKAYRIPDNDCACTPVGKAPEKTRPIGRYNVRSFITSLADGARVARGRPVPVRGIAFDGGHGIREVQFSADDGKTWHAARLGQDLGRYSFREWHAEFTPDKAGAYALKVRATNMAGETQPLDPLWNPSGYMRNGVETVRVDAA
;
A
#
# COMPACT_ATOMS: atom_id res chain seq x y z
N MET A 1 7.68 16.66 8.60
CA MET A 1 8.55 17.40 7.65
C MET A 1 7.72 18.47 6.96
N LEU A 2 8.26 19.67 6.82
CA LEU A 2 7.64 20.72 5.99
C LEU A 2 8.30 20.67 4.61
N ALA A 3 7.51 20.42 3.57
CA ALA A 3 7.98 20.37 2.19
C ALA A 3 7.51 21.60 1.44
N TYR A 4 8.44 22.29 0.79
CA TYR A 4 8.19 23.48 -0.06
C TYR A 4 8.61 23.24 -1.52
N ALA A 5 9.32 22.13 -1.78
CA ALA A 5 9.76 21.73 -3.10
C ALA A 5 9.63 20.21 -3.28
N MET A 6 9.57 19.75 -4.51
CA MET A 6 9.51 18.34 -4.88
C MET A 6 10.33 18.10 -6.15
N ASN A 7 11.26 17.14 -6.10
CA ASN A 7 12.12 16.77 -7.25
C ASN A 7 12.89 17.95 -7.87
N GLY A 8 13.37 18.87 -7.03
CA GLY A 8 14.15 20.03 -7.47
C GLY A 8 13.34 21.22 -8.02
N ALA A 9 12.01 21.18 -7.94
CA ALA A 9 11.11 22.26 -8.34
C ALA A 9 10.15 22.62 -7.20
N ASP A 10 9.54 23.81 -7.29
CA ASP A 10 8.49 24.22 -6.36
C ASP A 10 7.33 23.23 -6.38
N LEU A 11 6.64 23.11 -5.26
CA LEU A 11 5.42 22.29 -5.21
C LEU A 11 4.37 22.81 -6.19
N PRO A 12 3.78 21.97 -7.05
CA PRO A 12 2.60 22.37 -7.81
C PRO A 12 1.46 22.80 -6.88
N MET A 13 0.61 23.72 -7.31
CA MET A 13 -0.53 24.22 -6.53
C MET A 13 -1.38 23.07 -5.97
N LEU A 14 -1.75 22.09 -6.80
CA LEU A 14 -2.56 20.94 -6.38
C LEU A 14 -1.85 20.00 -5.39
N ASN A 15 -0.52 20.11 -5.28
CA ASN A 15 0.29 19.34 -4.35
C ASN A 15 0.58 20.07 -3.04
N GLY A 16 0.10 21.31 -2.89
CA GLY A 16 0.14 22.04 -1.63
C GLY A 16 1.11 23.21 -1.58
N PHE A 17 1.45 23.85 -2.75
CA PHE A 17 2.22 25.09 -2.77
C PHE A 17 1.56 26.15 -1.85
N PRO A 18 2.31 26.98 -1.11
CA PRO A 18 3.79 27.04 -1.08
C PRO A 18 4.43 25.99 -0.14
N VAL A 19 3.71 25.49 0.83
CA VAL A 19 4.23 24.55 1.85
C VAL A 19 3.18 23.53 2.22
N ARG A 20 3.63 22.29 2.40
CA ARG A 20 2.79 21.21 2.94
C ARG A 20 3.43 20.48 4.09
N LEU A 21 2.60 19.91 4.98
CA LEU A 21 3.03 18.94 5.97
C LEU A 21 3.14 17.56 5.32
N VAL A 22 4.25 16.87 5.55
CA VAL A 22 4.47 15.46 5.20
C VAL A 22 4.78 14.69 6.48
N VAL A 23 4.00 13.64 6.74
CA VAL A 23 4.18 12.72 7.87
C VAL A 23 4.52 11.34 7.33
N PRO A 24 5.82 11.02 7.11
CA PRO A 24 6.23 9.76 6.50
C PRO A 24 5.69 8.55 7.24
N GLY A 25 5.23 7.55 6.50
CA GLY A 25 4.67 6.33 7.06
C GLY A 25 3.20 6.41 7.48
N TYR A 26 2.58 7.60 7.44
CA TYR A 26 1.17 7.79 7.75
C TYR A 26 0.33 8.01 6.49
N TYR A 27 -0.96 7.69 6.56
CA TYR A 27 -1.89 7.94 5.46
C TYR A 27 -2.03 9.43 5.15
N GLY A 28 -2.37 9.76 3.91
CA GLY A 28 -2.42 11.14 3.40
C GLY A 28 -3.36 12.08 4.15
N THR A 29 -4.24 11.58 4.99
CA THR A 29 -5.10 12.37 5.89
C THR A 29 -4.31 13.24 6.87
N TYR A 30 -3.05 12.87 7.15
CA TYR A 30 -2.13 13.63 7.99
C TYR A 30 -1.25 14.61 7.19
N TRP A 31 -1.33 14.60 5.86
CA TRP A 31 -0.45 15.37 4.99
C TRP A 31 -1.15 16.65 4.52
N VAL A 32 -1.18 17.64 5.40
CA VAL A 32 -1.89 18.90 5.15
C VAL A 32 -1.24 19.71 4.03
N LYS A 33 -2.01 20.03 2.98
CA LYS A 33 -1.61 20.92 1.90
C LYS A 33 -1.89 22.38 2.27
N HIS A 34 -1.17 23.33 1.64
CA HIS A 34 -1.35 24.76 1.85
C HIS A 34 -1.27 25.11 3.34
N LEU A 35 -0.24 24.58 3.99
CA LEU A 35 -0.06 24.72 5.43
C LEU A 35 0.07 26.20 5.81
N ALA A 36 -0.80 26.70 6.68
CA ALA A 36 -0.81 28.08 7.14
C ALA A 36 -0.48 28.22 8.64
N ASP A 37 -0.79 27.19 9.44
CA ASP A 37 -0.60 27.25 10.89
C ASP A 37 -0.34 25.85 11.46
N ILE A 38 0.42 25.77 12.56
CA ILE A 38 0.65 24.55 13.35
C ILE A 38 0.46 24.94 14.81
N LYS A 39 -0.51 24.31 15.45
CA LYS A 39 -0.76 24.46 16.90
C LYS A 39 -0.47 23.14 17.62
N VAL A 40 0.33 23.23 18.67
CA VAL A 40 0.51 22.15 19.62
C VAL A 40 -0.59 22.25 20.66
N LEU A 41 -1.36 21.16 20.81
CA LEU A 41 -2.47 21.09 21.76
C LEU A 41 -2.05 20.25 22.97
N ASP A 42 -2.55 20.61 24.12
CA ASP A 42 -2.44 19.84 25.38
C ASP A 42 -3.66 18.92 25.61
N THR A 43 -4.63 18.99 24.72
CA THR A 43 -5.84 18.17 24.72
C THR A 43 -5.98 17.40 23.42
N GLU A 44 -6.77 16.33 23.42
CA GLU A 44 -7.06 15.57 22.20
C GLU A 44 -7.81 16.46 21.19
N PHE A 45 -7.34 16.43 19.92
CA PHE A 45 -8.00 17.18 18.85
C PHE A 45 -9.37 16.57 18.51
N ASP A 46 -10.41 17.38 18.61
CA ASP A 46 -11.82 17.00 18.45
C ASP A 46 -12.40 17.31 17.04
N GLY A 47 -11.56 17.70 16.11
CA GLY A 47 -11.98 18.01 14.74
C GLY A 47 -12.64 16.81 14.04
N PHE A 48 -13.71 17.08 13.30
CA PHE A 48 -14.57 16.09 12.65
C PHE A 48 -13.83 14.95 11.93
N TRP A 49 -12.79 15.29 11.17
CA TRP A 49 -12.08 14.32 10.36
C TRP A 49 -11.35 13.25 11.19
N MET A 50 -10.81 13.61 12.35
CA MET A 50 -10.09 12.69 13.22
C MET A 50 -11.00 12.08 14.31
N GLN A 51 -12.02 12.82 14.74
CA GLN A 51 -12.94 12.35 15.75
C GLN A 51 -14.01 11.40 15.18
N LYS A 52 -14.46 11.61 13.93
CA LYS A 52 -15.60 10.88 13.35
C LYS A 52 -15.32 10.19 12.01
N ALA A 53 -14.53 10.80 11.11
CA ALA A 53 -14.43 10.34 9.72
C ALA A 53 -13.32 9.30 9.50
N TYR A 54 -12.06 9.66 9.74
CA TYR A 54 -10.91 8.78 9.45
C TYR A 54 -10.64 7.81 10.58
N ARG A 55 -11.56 6.89 10.80
CA ARG A 55 -11.50 5.93 11.92
C ARG A 55 -11.66 4.49 11.47
N ILE A 56 -11.02 3.59 12.20
CA ILE A 56 -11.05 2.14 12.01
C ILE A 56 -11.45 1.46 13.34
N PRO A 57 -11.91 0.20 13.30
CA PRO A 57 -12.14 -0.57 14.53
C PRO A 57 -10.90 -0.59 15.43
N ASP A 58 -11.11 -0.40 16.72
CA ASP A 58 -10.04 -0.43 17.73
C ASP A 58 -9.91 -1.83 18.32
N ASN A 59 -9.39 -2.74 17.50
CA ASN A 59 -9.05 -4.11 17.82
C ASN A 59 -7.81 -4.54 17.04
N ASP A 60 -7.26 -5.72 17.32
CA ASP A 60 -5.99 -6.21 16.76
C ASP A 60 -6.00 -6.28 15.24
N CYS A 61 -7.11 -6.69 14.62
CA CYS A 61 -7.21 -6.79 13.17
C CYS A 61 -7.65 -5.50 12.48
N ALA A 62 -8.04 -4.46 13.21
CA ALA A 62 -8.71 -3.27 12.67
C ALA A 62 -9.90 -3.62 11.75
N CYS A 63 -10.64 -4.67 12.09
CA CYS A 63 -11.69 -5.27 11.27
C CYS A 63 -12.95 -5.61 12.09
N THR A 64 -14.07 -5.80 11.36
CA THR A 64 -15.31 -6.36 11.90
C THR A 64 -15.93 -7.32 10.87
N PRO A 65 -16.85 -8.21 11.25
CA PRO A 65 -17.66 -8.94 10.31
C PRO A 65 -18.42 -8.00 9.36
N VAL A 66 -18.61 -8.42 8.11
CA VAL A 66 -19.31 -7.63 7.10
C VAL A 66 -20.68 -7.17 7.61
N GLY A 67 -20.95 -5.87 7.47
CA GLY A 67 -22.20 -5.24 7.92
C GLY A 67 -22.31 -4.98 9.43
N LYS A 68 -21.28 -5.27 10.22
CA LYS A 68 -21.27 -4.99 11.66
C LYS A 68 -20.52 -3.68 11.95
N ALA A 69 -21.13 -2.84 12.78
CA ALA A 69 -20.44 -1.66 13.33
C ALA A 69 -19.42 -2.08 14.39
N PRO A 70 -18.26 -1.38 14.49
CA PRO A 70 -17.32 -1.60 15.57
C PRO A 70 -17.85 -1.04 16.90
N GLU A 71 -17.54 -1.69 18.00
CA GLU A 71 -17.86 -1.20 19.35
C GLU A 71 -17.04 0.05 19.71
N LYS A 72 -15.75 0.02 19.33
CA LYS A 72 -14.82 1.12 19.54
C LYS A 72 -14.05 1.41 18.25
N THR A 73 -13.64 2.65 18.10
CA THR A 73 -12.83 3.07 16.94
C THR A 73 -11.64 3.91 17.39
N ARG A 74 -10.59 3.87 16.57
CA ARG A 74 -9.41 4.74 16.68
C ARG A 74 -9.14 5.43 15.36
N PRO A 75 -8.44 6.57 15.32
CA PRO A 75 -8.02 7.18 14.07
C PRO A 75 -7.15 6.22 13.23
N ILE A 76 -7.24 6.31 11.91
CA ILE A 76 -6.27 5.64 11.03
C ILE A 76 -4.86 6.13 11.37
N GLY A 77 -3.85 5.33 11.07
CA GLY A 77 -2.49 5.63 11.53
C GLY A 77 -1.44 5.44 10.45
N ARG A 78 -0.47 4.59 10.72
CA ARG A 78 0.59 4.23 9.79
C ARG A 78 0.09 3.33 8.68
N TYR A 79 0.79 3.34 7.54
CA TYR A 79 0.53 2.39 6.46
C TYR A 79 0.67 0.95 6.94
N ASN A 80 -0.29 0.13 6.58
CA ASN A 80 -0.10 -1.31 6.58
C ASN A 80 0.89 -1.70 5.48
N VAL A 81 1.63 -2.80 5.69
CA VAL A 81 2.48 -3.37 4.63
C VAL A 81 1.63 -3.69 3.41
N ARG A 82 2.09 -3.26 2.24
CA ARG A 82 1.37 -3.46 0.98
C ARG A 82 2.35 -3.57 -0.19
N SER A 83 1.97 -4.38 -1.18
CA SER A 83 2.64 -4.48 -2.47
C SER A 83 1.61 -4.66 -3.57
N PHE A 84 1.95 -4.21 -4.77
CA PHE A 84 1.15 -4.45 -5.98
C PHE A 84 2.02 -4.43 -7.23
N ILE A 85 1.51 -5.08 -8.29
CA ILE A 85 2.12 -5.13 -9.61
C ILE A 85 1.89 -3.79 -10.32
N THR A 86 2.94 -3.23 -10.94
CA THR A 86 2.87 -1.96 -11.68
C THR A 86 3.17 -2.10 -13.17
N SER A 87 3.77 -3.22 -13.58
CA SER A 87 4.23 -3.43 -14.96
C SER A 87 3.19 -4.05 -15.90
N LEU A 88 2.12 -4.63 -15.35
CA LEU A 88 1.07 -5.30 -16.10
C LEU A 88 -0.30 -4.77 -15.67
N ALA A 89 -1.13 -4.43 -16.64
CA ALA A 89 -2.53 -4.11 -16.38
C ALA A 89 -3.37 -5.39 -16.27
N ASP A 90 -4.50 -5.32 -15.56
CA ASP A 90 -5.48 -6.40 -15.54
C ASP A 90 -6.02 -6.63 -16.96
N GLY A 91 -6.11 -7.88 -17.41
CA GLY A 91 -6.49 -8.28 -18.77
C GLY A 91 -5.36 -8.14 -19.83
N ALA A 92 -4.12 -7.86 -19.42
CA ALA A 92 -2.99 -7.77 -20.38
C ALA A 92 -2.75 -9.11 -21.09
N ARG A 93 -2.36 -9.05 -22.36
CA ARG A 93 -1.94 -10.22 -23.15
C ARG A 93 -0.42 -10.41 -23.06
N VAL A 94 0.01 -11.65 -22.88
CA VAL A 94 1.42 -12.03 -22.78
C VAL A 94 1.73 -13.20 -23.71
N ALA A 95 2.98 -13.30 -24.17
CA ALA A 95 3.37 -14.38 -25.07
C ALA A 95 3.59 -15.69 -24.29
N ARG A 96 2.92 -16.76 -24.73
CA ARG A 96 3.14 -18.12 -24.20
C ARG A 96 4.57 -18.59 -24.47
N GLY A 97 5.13 -19.34 -23.52
CA GLY A 97 6.46 -19.93 -23.63
C GLY A 97 7.62 -18.92 -23.61
N ARG A 98 7.34 -17.65 -23.33
CA ARG A 98 8.38 -16.63 -23.18
C ARG A 98 8.40 -16.07 -21.76
N PRO A 99 9.59 -15.75 -21.23
CA PRO A 99 9.70 -15.07 -19.95
C PRO A 99 8.99 -13.72 -19.98
N VAL A 100 8.13 -13.49 -18.99
CA VAL A 100 7.40 -12.23 -18.79
C VAL A 100 7.95 -11.56 -17.55
N PRO A 101 8.65 -10.42 -17.68
CA PRO A 101 9.13 -9.67 -16.54
C PRO A 101 7.96 -8.99 -15.82
N VAL A 102 7.91 -9.15 -14.50
CA VAL A 102 6.91 -8.53 -13.63
C VAL A 102 7.63 -7.62 -12.64
N ARG A 103 7.14 -6.41 -12.51
CA ARG A 103 7.67 -5.40 -11.58
C ARG A 103 6.57 -4.80 -10.76
N GLY A 104 6.93 -4.33 -9.58
CA GLY A 104 6.02 -3.61 -8.73
C GLY A 104 6.74 -2.90 -7.60
N ILE A 105 5.96 -2.40 -6.68
CA ILE A 105 6.44 -1.69 -5.49
C ILE A 105 5.85 -2.31 -4.23
N ALA A 106 6.60 -2.19 -3.14
CA ALA A 106 6.15 -2.54 -1.80
C ALA A 106 6.51 -1.41 -0.84
N PHE A 107 5.70 -1.20 0.19
CA PHE A 107 5.91 -0.18 1.22
C PHE A 107 5.19 -0.54 2.51
N ASP A 108 5.54 0.14 3.59
CA ASP A 108 4.88 0.04 4.88
C ASP A 108 4.97 1.35 5.69
N GLY A 109 4.50 1.33 6.92
CA GLY A 109 4.48 2.47 7.83
C GLY A 109 5.83 2.84 8.46
N GLY A 110 6.96 2.28 8.00
CA GLY A 110 8.30 2.68 8.43
C GLY A 110 9.14 1.59 9.12
N HIS A 111 8.73 0.31 9.05
CA HIS A 111 9.58 -0.83 9.42
C HIS A 111 10.54 -1.21 8.29
N GLY A 112 10.17 -0.91 7.03
CA GLY A 112 10.87 -1.33 5.83
C GLY A 112 10.46 -2.72 5.36
N ILE A 113 10.76 -3.05 4.10
CA ILE A 113 10.35 -4.30 3.47
C ILE A 113 11.43 -5.36 3.63
N ARG A 114 11.08 -6.50 4.26
CA ARG A 114 11.94 -7.66 4.42
C ARG A 114 11.96 -8.53 3.17
N GLU A 115 10.76 -8.84 2.64
CA GLU A 115 10.62 -9.71 1.48
C GLU A 115 9.35 -9.39 0.68
N VAL A 116 9.39 -9.73 -0.58
CA VAL A 116 8.23 -9.76 -1.47
C VAL A 116 8.17 -11.13 -2.12
N GLN A 117 6.98 -11.72 -2.15
CA GLN A 117 6.73 -13.01 -2.80
C GLN A 117 5.72 -12.82 -3.93
N PHE A 118 6.00 -13.47 -5.06
CA PHE A 118 5.19 -13.46 -6.27
C PHE A 118 4.59 -14.83 -6.52
N SER A 119 3.38 -14.88 -7.04
CA SER A 119 2.66 -16.07 -7.48
C SER A 119 2.08 -15.85 -8.86
N ALA A 120 2.16 -16.84 -9.74
CA ALA A 120 1.54 -16.85 -11.06
C ALA A 120 0.36 -17.84 -11.17
N ASP A 121 -0.04 -18.48 -10.06
CA ASP A 121 -1.01 -19.56 -10.00
C ASP A 121 -2.14 -19.32 -8.97
N ASP A 122 -2.55 -18.05 -8.86
CA ASP A 122 -3.61 -17.59 -7.94
C ASP A 122 -3.25 -17.74 -6.45
N GLY A 123 -1.96 -17.70 -6.11
CA GLY A 123 -1.48 -17.79 -4.73
C GLY A 123 -1.31 -19.21 -4.21
N LYS A 124 -1.31 -20.23 -5.06
CA LYS A 124 -1.06 -21.63 -4.67
C LYS A 124 0.41 -21.86 -4.36
N THR A 125 1.30 -21.30 -5.18
CA THR A 125 2.75 -21.31 -4.95
C THR A 125 3.32 -19.91 -4.91
N TRP A 126 4.35 -19.69 -4.09
CA TRP A 126 4.96 -18.41 -3.86
C TRP A 126 6.48 -18.49 -4.03
N HIS A 127 7.03 -17.58 -4.81
CA HIS A 127 8.46 -17.46 -5.08
C HIS A 127 8.97 -16.11 -4.64
N ALA A 128 10.18 -16.05 -4.09
CA ALA A 128 10.79 -14.80 -3.71
C ALA A 128 11.01 -13.89 -4.92
N ALA A 129 10.55 -12.66 -4.85
CA ALA A 129 10.88 -11.62 -5.80
C ALA A 129 12.20 -10.94 -5.40
N ARG A 130 12.97 -10.49 -6.38
CA ARG A 130 14.20 -9.74 -6.15
C ARG A 130 13.87 -8.30 -5.77
N LEU A 131 14.29 -7.87 -4.59
CA LEU A 131 14.15 -6.49 -4.16
C LEU A 131 15.15 -5.58 -4.86
N GLY A 132 14.71 -4.38 -5.23
CA GLY A 132 15.55 -3.30 -5.74
C GLY A 132 16.37 -2.62 -4.64
N GLN A 133 16.91 -1.45 -4.95
CA GLN A 133 17.67 -0.65 -3.99
C GLN A 133 16.79 -0.17 -2.82
N ASP A 134 17.33 -0.21 -1.61
CA ASP A 134 16.69 0.40 -0.45
C ASP A 134 16.97 1.90 -0.41
N LEU A 135 15.93 2.69 -0.60
CA LEU A 135 15.99 4.15 -0.54
C LEU A 135 15.56 4.69 0.83
N GLY A 136 15.41 3.82 1.81
CA GLY A 136 15.02 4.14 3.17
C GLY A 136 13.62 3.63 3.54
N ARG A 137 13.40 3.46 4.84
CA ARG A 137 12.22 2.78 5.41
C ARG A 137 10.85 3.40 5.06
N TYR A 138 10.82 4.63 4.60
CA TYR A 138 9.58 5.31 4.18
C TYR A 138 9.43 5.43 2.67
N SER A 139 10.42 4.92 1.91
CA SER A 139 10.36 4.88 0.44
C SER A 139 9.66 3.63 -0.06
N PHE A 140 9.15 3.72 -1.27
CA PHE A 140 8.74 2.53 -2.00
C PHE A 140 9.96 1.66 -2.29
N ARG A 141 9.81 0.36 -2.06
CA ARG A 141 10.79 -0.66 -2.42
C ARG A 141 10.37 -1.29 -3.72
N GLU A 142 11.11 -1.06 -4.79
CA GLU A 142 10.88 -1.78 -6.04
C GLU A 142 11.18 -3.26 -5.88
N TRP A 143 10.47 -4.08 -6.63
CA TRP A 143 10.72 -5.51 -6.73
C TRP A 143 10.54 -6.01 -8.15
N HIS A 144 11.21 -7.13 -8.48
CA HIS A 144 11.23 -7.78 -9.77
C HIS A 144 11.00 -9.27 -9.62
N ALA A 145 10.16 -9.82 -10.47
CA ALA A 145 9.94 -11.26 -10.65
C ALA A 145 9.83 -11.57 -12.14
N GLU A 146 9.78 -12.84 -12.48
CA GLU A 146 9.56 -13.32 -13.81
C GLU A 146 8.72 -14.58 -13.77
N PHE A 147 7.85 -14.78 -14.73
CA PHE A 147 7.18 -16.05 -14.94
C PHE A 147 7.12 -16.38 -16.43
N THR A 148 7.05 -17.67 -16.75
CA THR A 148 6.88 -18.14 -18.13
C THR A 148 5.56 -18.90 -18.20
N PRO A 149 4.54 -18.36 -18.90
CA PRO A 149 3.28 -19.09 -19.05
C PRO A 149 3.49 -20.31 -19.98
N ASP A 150 3.31 -21.50 -19.46
CA ASP A 150 3.50 -22.78 -20.18
C ASP A 150 2.29 -23.16 -21.04
N LYS A 151 1.10 -22.66 -20.69
CA LYS A 151 -0.18 -22.94 -21.36
C LYS A 151 -0.83 -21.68 -21.87
N ALA A 152 -1.65 -21.79 -22.90
CA ALA A 152 -2.55 -20.72 -23.30
C ALA A 152 -3.69 -20.57 -22.27
N GLY A 153 -4.16 -19.33 -22.07
CA GLY A 153 -5.26 -19.02 -21.18
C GLY A 153 -4.91 -18.07 -20.05
N ALA A 154 -5.82 -17.93 -19.10
CA ALA A 154 -5.73 -16.97 -18.03
C ALA A 154 -4.78 -17.38 -16.90
N TYR A 155 -3.93 -16.46 -16.47
CA TYR A 155 -3.09 -16.56 -15.28
C TYR A 155 -3.51 -15.49 -14.27
N ALA A 156 -3.60 -15.86 -13.00
CA ALA A 156 -3.87 -14.95 -11.91
C ALA A 156 -2.58 -14.65 -11.14
N LEU A 157 -2.03 -13.47 -11.39
CA LEU A 157 -0.79 -13.01 -10.76
C LEU A 157 -1.09 -12.35 -9.43
N LYS A 158 -0.37 -12.72 -8.38
CA LYS A 158 -0.49 -12.15 -7.05
C LYS A 158 0.88 -11.79 -6.49
N VAL A 159 0.90 -10.78 -5.62
CA VAL A 159 2.11 -10.38 -4.90
C VAL A 159 1.76 -10.08 -3.45
N ARG A 160 2.63 -10.48 -2.53
CA ARG A 160 2.53 -10.11 -1.12
C ARG A 160 3.87 -9.66 -0.58
N ALA A 161 3.85 -8.66 0.28
CA ALA A 161 5.02 -8.18 1.00
C ALA A 161 4.95 -8.55 2.48
N THR A 162 6.13 -8.73 3.07
CA THR A 162 6.34 -8.82 4.51
C THR A 162 7.34 -7.76 4.93
N ASN A 163 7.05 -7.02 6.00
CA ASN A 163 7.93 -6.00 6.53
C ASN A 163 8.96 -6.57 7.53
N MET A 164 9.87 -5.73 8.01
CA MET A 164 10.90 -6.12 8.98
C MET A 164 10.34 -6.48 10.36
N ALA A 165 9.13 -6.03 10.70
CA ALA A 165 8.43 -6.44 11.93
C ALA A 165 7.75 -7.83 11.81
N GLY A 166 7.75 -8.43 10.60
CA GLY A 166 7.13 -9.73 10.35
C GLY A 166 5.65 -9.67 9.95
N GLU A 167 5.11 -8.48 9.80
CA GLU A 167 3.73 -8.32 9.30
C GLU A 167 3.67 -8.60 7.81
N THR A 168 2.70 -9.42 7.39
CA THR A 168 2.50 -9.83 6.00
C THR A 168 1.11 -9.40 5.51
N GLN A 169 1.00 -9.04 4.24
CA GLN A 169 -0.30 -8.79 3.62
C GLN A 169 -1.23 -10.00 3.75
N PRO A 170 -2.46 -9.83 4.23
CA PRO A 170 -3.45 -10.91 4.23
C PRO A 170 -3.85 -11.26 2.79
N LEU A 171 -4.11 -12.55 2.52
CA LEU A 171 -4.59 -13.01 1.22
C LEU A 171 -5.96 -12.39 0.90
N ASP A 172 -6.85 -12.40 1.88
CA ASP A 172 -8.16 -11.77 1.79
C ASP A 172 -8.16 -10.45 2.54
N PRO A 173 -8.76 -9.39 1.95
CA PRO A 173 -8.83 -8.09 2.61
C PRO A 173 -9.70 -8.17 3.86
N LEU A 174 -9.16 -7.70 4.98
CA LEU A 174 -9.91 -7.52 6.21
C LEU A 174 -10.95 -6.41 6.01
N TRP A 175 -12.20 -6.68 6.43
CA TRP A 175 -13.28 -5.73 6.24
C TRP A 175 -13.44 -4.77 7.43
N ASN A 176 -13.64 -3.50 7.12
CA ASN A 176 -14.14 -2.51 8.08
C ASN A 176 -15.14 -1.58 7.39
N PRO A 177 -16.08 -0.95 8.13
CA PRO A 177 -17.18 -0.18 7.52
C PRO A 177 -16.74 0.95 6.61
N SER A 178 -15.57 1.55 6.86
CA SER A 178 -15.04 2.68 6.10
C SER A 178 -14.12 2.27 4.96
N GLY A 179 -13.69 1.00 4.90
CA GLY A 179 -12.76 0.49 3.90
C GLY A 179 -11.33 1.05 4.00
N TYR A 180 -11.00 1.72 5.09
CA TYR A 180 -9.68 2.32 5.30
C TYR A 180 -8.61 1.26 5.59
N MET A 181 -7.36 1.63 5.30
CA MET A 181 -6.17 0.82 5.57
C MET A 181 -6.18 -0.56 4.88
N ARG A 182 -6.94 -0.69 3.77
CA ARG A 182 -7.00 -1.93 3.00
C ARG A 182 -5.61 -2.29 2.47
N ASN A 183 -5.16 -3.50 2.76
CA ASN A 183 -3.88 -4.03 2.30
C ASN A 183 -3.94 -5.50 1.85
N GLY A 184 -5.12 -6.05 1.60
CA GLY A 184 -5.27 -7.40 1.06
C GLY A 184 -4.50 -7.58 -0.26
N VAL A 185 -4.06 -8.79 -0.53
CA VAL A 185 -3.39 -9.15 -1.78
C VAL A 185 -4.32 -8.89 -2.96
N GLU A 186 -3.79 -8.20 -3.98
CA GLU A 186 -4.52 -7.91 -5.22
C GLU A 186 -4.16 -8.92 -6.30
N THR A 187 -5.10 -9.16 -7.22
CA THR A 187 -4.90 -10.06 -8.35
C THR A 187 -4.84 -9.26 -9.63
N VAL A 188 -3.82 -9.50 -10.45
CA VAL A 188 -3.73 -9.05 -11.84
C VAL A 188 -3.90 -10.27 -12.73
N ARG A 189 -4.91 -10.25 -13.59
CA ARG A 189 -5.15 -11.33 -14.57
C ARG A 189 -4.48 -11.00 -15.87
N VAL A 190 -3.84 -11.99 -16.47
CA VAL A 190 -3.24 -11.86 -17.81
C VAL A 190 -3.63 -13.07 -18.65
N ASP A 191 -3.74 -12.86 -19.97
CA ASP A 191 -4.04 -13.92 -20.94
C ASP A 191 -2.78 -14.27 -21.73
N ALA A 192 -2.36 -15.53 -21.66
CA ALA A 192 -1.26 -16.06 -22.46
C ALA A 192 -1.75 -16.63 -23.81
N ALA A 193 -1.20 -16.15 -24.91
CA ALA A 193 -1.51 -16.58 -26.27
C ALA A 193 -0.25 -16.88 -27.08
#